data_f008f25de313fca2805c00fde16fd064
#
_entry.id   f008f25de313fca2805c00fde16fd064
#
_cell.length_a   1.000
_cell.length_b   1.000
_cell.length_c   1.000
_cell.angle_alpha   90.00
_cell.angle_beta   90.00
_cell.angle_gamma   90.00
#
_symmetry.space_group_name_H-M   'P 1'
#
loop_
_entity.id
_entity.type
_entity.pdbx_description
1 polymer ?
#
loop_
_entity_poly.entity_id
_entity_poly.type
_entity_poly.pdbx_seq_one_letter_code
_entity_poly.pdbx_strand_id
1 'polypeptide(L)'
;MFILLAAGVAQFRHRFFMMLVLGLLATNYLFSNGDYYRFFQKEDWSNPAGYVARYVEKDDLILFNSNMVRIPFEYYFEYWVDLYDIQVQKSGIPLDLFESGILEPKMTEEDIPGLISLLHGHDRVWLVYSHNDYTDPDGLIPQTLAAQMKLLRSRDFYGVQVQLYGTP
;
A
#
# COMPACT_ATOMS: atom_id res chain seq x y z
N MET A 1 -30.60 8.22 3.61
CA MET A 1 -30.90 7.54 4.88
C MET A 1 -31.09 8.51 6.03
N PHE A 2 -30.19 9.45 6.30
CA PHE A 2 -30.28 10.41 7.42
C PHE A 2 -31.50 11.33 7.37
N ILE A 3 -31.95 11.77 6.19
CA ILE A 3 -33.15 12.63 6.03
C ILE A 3 -34.43 11.91 6.50
N LEU A 4 -34.57 10.61 6.22
CA LEU A 4 -35.73 9.81 6.65
C LEU A 4 -35.73 9.59 8.17
N LEU A 5 -34.56 9.40 8.78
CA LEU A 5 -34.41 9.31 10.23
C LEU A 5 -34.79 10.63 10.92
N ALA A 6 -34.30 11.75 10.38
CA ALA A 6 -34.61 13.08 10.90
C ALA A 6 -36.14 13.39 10.83
N ALA A 7 -36.79 13.06 9.68
CA ALA A 7 -38.21 13.21 9.51
C ALA A 7 -39.02 12.31 10.48
N GLY A 8 -38.56 11.08 10.71
CA GLY A 8 -39.18 10.15 11.68
C GLY A 8 -39.10 10.68 13.12
N VAL A 9 -37.91 11.16 13.52
CA VAL A 9 -37.67 11.71 14.85
C VAL A 9 -38.50 12.99 15.09
N ALA A 10 -38.66 13.82 14.06
CA ALA A 10 -39.45 15.06 14.15
C ALA A 10 -40.97 14.82 14.37
N GLN A 11 -41.48 13.61 14.13
CA GLN A 11 -42.90 13.25 14.35
C GLN A 11 -43.22 12.88 15.79
N PHE A 12 -42.21 12.72 16.67
CA PHE A 12 -42.48 12.41 18.07
C PHE A 12 -43.11 13.61 18.79
N ARG A 13 -44.34 13.42 19.27
CA ARG A 13 -45.12 14.43 19.97
C ARG A 13 -44.53 14.81 21.34
N HIS A 14 -43.79 13.91 21.95
CA HIS A 14 -43.18 14.12 23.27
C HIS A 14 -41.68 14.42 23.11
N ARG A 15 -41.27 15.63 23.49
CA ARG A 15 -39.86 16.11 23.41
C ARG A 15 -38.89 15.18 24.16
N PHE A 16 -39.35 14.54 25.24
CA PHE A 16 -38.55 13.59 26.00
C PHE A 16 -38.14 12.38 25.15
N PHE A 17 -39.10 11.74 24.46
CA PHE A 17 -38.81 10.61 23.60
C PHE A 17 -37.91 10.99 22.40
N MET A 18 -38.14 12.18 21.86
CA MET A 18 -37.27 12.71 20.79
C MET A 18 -35.82 12.85 21.27
N MET A 19 -35.60 13.44 22.45
CA MET A 19 -34.25 13.58 23.02
C MET A 19 -33.61 12.22 23.34
N LEU A 20 -34.38 11.25 23.84
CA LEU A 20 -33.91 9.90 24.14
C LEU A 20 -33.42 9.19 22.85
N VAL A 21 -34.23 9.25 21.78
CA VAL A 21 -33.85 8.67 20.47
C VAL A 21 -32.61 9.35 19.89
N LEU A 22 -32.55 10.68 19.94
CA LEU A 22 -31.37 11.43 19.48
C LEU A 22 -30.15 11.09 20.31
N GLY A 23 -30.28 10.95 21.62
CA GLY A 23 -29.20 10.53 22.51
C GLY A 23 -28.68 9.13 22.17
N LEU A 24 -29.57 8.16 21.93
CA LEU A 24 -29.20 6.80 21.51
C LEU A 24 -28.52 6.79 20.15
N LEU A 25 -29.02 7.55 19.19
CA LEU A 25 -28.38 7.67 17.86
C LEU A 25 -27.00 8.31 17.94
N ALA A 26 -26.86 9.39 18.72
CA ALA A 26 -25.58 10.06 18.93
C ALA A 26 -24.58 9.14 19.64
N THR A 27 -25.02 8.40 20.65
CA THR A 27 -24.18 7.44 21.37
C THR A 27 -23.71 6.33 20.44
N ASN A 28 -24.63 5.73 19.67
CA ASN A 28 -24.27 4.70 18.70
C ASN A 28 -23.28 5.22 17.65
N TYR A 29 -23.50 6.43 17.13
CA TYR A 29 -22.60 7.08 16.19
C TYR A 29 -21.20 7.32 16.78
N LEU A 30 -21.12 7.80 18.03
CA LEU A 30 -19.85 8.03 18.71
C LEU A 30 -19.08 6.73 18.98
N PHE A 31 -19.77 5.66 19.39
CA PHE A 31 -19.14 4.35 19.57
C PHE A 31 -18.66 3.76 18.24
N SER A 32 -19.49 3.79 17.21
CA SER A 32 -19.13 3.27 15.90
C SER A 32 -17.94 4.01 15.28
N ASN A 33 -17.89 5.34 15.41
CA ASN A 33 -16.74 6.11 14.96
C ASN A 33 -15.51 5.89 15.86
N GLY A 34 -15.69 5.77 17.17
CA GLY A 34 -14.62 5.48 18.11
C GLY A 34 -13.91 4.16 17.76
N ASP A 35 -14.67 3.12 17.46
CA ASP A 35 -14.15 1.83 17.03
C ASP A 35 -13.46 1.93 15.68
N TYR A 36 -14.03 2.66 14.72
CA TYR A 36 -13.39 2.90 13.43
C TYR A 36 -12.01 3.56 13.59
N TYR A 37 -11.91 4.67 14.33
CA TYR A 37 -10.63 5.37 14.52
C TYR A 37 -9.66 4.61 15.42
N ARG A 38 -10.11 3.67 16.23
CA ARG A 38 -9.29 2.89 17.15
C ARG A 38 -8.73 1.63 16.51
N PHE A 39 -9.48 1.02 15.59
CA PHE A 39 -9.15 -0.28 15.00
C PHE A 39 -8.83 -0.21 13.49
N PHE A 40 -9.33 0.82 12.81
CA PHE A 40 -9.03 0.99 11.39
C PHE A 40 -7.73 1.79 11.23
N GLN A 41 -6.64 1.05 11.17
CA GLN A 41 -5.34 1.60 10.85
C GLN A 41 -5.18 1.55 9.33
N LYS A 42 -4.90 2.70 8.71
CA LYS A 42 -4.52 2.76 7.29
C LYS A 42 -3.08 2.28 7.13
N GLU A 43 -2.77 1.74 5.97
CA GLU A 43 -1.42 1.37 5.61
C GLU A 43 -0.44 2.53 5.80
N ASP A 44 0.72 2.20 6.31
CA ASP A 44 1.77 3.18 6.54
C ASP A 44 2.65 3.29 5.29
N TRP A 45 2.39 4.28 4.46
CA TRP A 45 3.19 4.53 3.26
C TRP A 45 4.31 5.53 3.48
N SER A 46 4.18 6.41 4.46
CA SER A 46 5.16 7.46 4.76
C SER A 46 6.49 6.89 5.28
N ASN A 47 6.42 5.95 6.23
CA ASN A 47 7.62 5.37 6.82
C ASN A 47 8.39 4.44 5.86
N PRO A 48 7.75 3.56 5.06
CA PRO A 48 8.40 2.82 3.98
C PRO A 48 9.11 3.72 2.98
N ALA A 49 8.45 4.77 2.50
CA ALA A 49 9.03 5.71 1.55
C ALA A 49 10.27 6.42 2.12
N GLY A 50 10.16 6.95 3.35
CA GLY A 50 11.29 7.57 4.04
C GLY A 50 12.42 6.59 4.38
N TYR A 51 12.07 5.30 4.63
CA TYR A 51 13.08 4.26 4.84
C TYR A 51 13.86 3.96 3.58
N VAL A 52 13.18 3.75 2.44
CA VAL A 52 13.86 3.53 1.15
C VAL A 52 14.69 4.75 0.78
N ALA A 53 14.13 5.96 0.85
CA ALA A 53 14.82 7.20 0.51
C ALA A 53 16.14 7.42 1.27
N ARG A 54 16.22 6.92 2.51
CA ARG A 54 17.43 7.04 3.34
C ARG A 54 18.57 6.12 2.92
N TYR A 55 18.26 4.99 2.28
CA TYR A 55 19.22 3.92 2.00
C TYR A 55 19.32 3.56 0.52
N VAL A 56 18.48 4.16 -0.32
CA VAL A 56 18.55 3.98 -1.77
C VAL A 56 19.83 4.60 -2.32
N GLU A 57 20.46 3.91 -3.26
CA GLU A 57 21.65 4.34 -3.96
C GLU A 57 21.33 4.59 -5.43
N LYS A 58 22.22 5.32 -6.09
CA LYS A 58 22.12 5.50 -7.53
C LYS A 58 22.19 4.13 -8.21
N ASP A 59 21.40 3.94 -9.26
CA ASP A 59 21.28 2.71 -10.03
C ASP A 59 20.52 1.55 -9.32
N ASP A 60 20.00 1.76 -8.09
CA ASP A 60 19.03 0.84 -7.49
C ASP A 60 17.76 0.77 -8.33
N LEU A 61 17.09 -0.38 -8.31
CA LEU A 61 15.72 -0.53 -8.79
C LEU A 61 14.76 -0.56 -7.62
N ILE A 62 13.69 0.23 -7.66
CA ILE A 62 12.54 0.07 -6.75
C ILE A 62 11.45 -0.70 -7.50
N LEU A 63 11.18 -1.90 -7.03
CA LEU A 63 10.19 -2.82 -7.57
C LEU A 63 8.93 -2.84 -6.70
N PHE A 64 7.78 -2.82 -7.33
CA PHE A 64 6.47 -2.92 -6.67
C PHE A 64 5.75 -4.19 -7.15
N ASN A 65 5.06 -4.89 -6.26
CA ASN A 65 4.24 -6.06 -6.63
C ASN A 65 2.93 -5.70 -7.34
N SER A 66 2.68 -4.43 -7.56
CA SER A 66 1.70 -3.88 -8.52
C SER A 66 1.89 -2.37 -8.64
N ASN A 67 1.40 -1.78 -9.72
CA ASN A 67 1.41 -0.31 -9.84
C ASN A 67 0.43 0.39 -8.91
N MET A 68 -0.56 -0.32 -8.35
CA MET A 68 -1.40 0.20 -7.27
C MET A 68 -0.59 0.50 -6.01
N VAL A 69 0.36 -0.36 -5.66
CA VAL A 69 1.30 -0.20 -4.54
C VAL A 69 2.26 0.98 -4.79
N ARG A 70 2.64 1.18 -6.04
CA ARG A 70 3.51 2.28 -6.46
C ARG A 70 2.91 3.65 -6.18
N ILE A 71 1.62 3.86 -6.48
CA ILE A 71 0.95 5.16 -6.38
C ILE A 71 1.07 5.79 -4.97
N PRO A 72 0.61 5.13 -3.88
CA PRO A 72 0.72 5.70 -2.55
C PRO A 72 2.18 5.82 -2.07
N PHE A 73 3.05 4.89 -2.46
CA PHE A 73 4.47 4.97 -2.14
C PHE A 73 5.11 6.21 -2.78
N GLU A 74 4.92 6.44 -4.07
CA GLU A 74 5.49 7.59 -4.79
C GLU A 74 5.02 8.91 -4.22
N TYR A 75 3.75 9.03 -3.82
CA TYR A 75 3.23 10.26 -3.21
C TYR A 75 4.07 10.73 -2.01
N TYR A 76 4.52 9.81 -1.16
CA TYR A 76 5.39 10.14 -0.03
C TYR A 76 6.88 10.16 -0.42
N PHE A 77 7.28 9.37 -1.41
CA PHE A 77 8.67 9.26 -1.84
C PHE A 77 9.15 10.50 -2.59
N GLU A 78 8.27 11.17 -3.36
CA GLU A 78 8.57 12.42 -4.08
C GLU A 78 9.09 13.52 -3.16
N TYR A 79 8.54 13.63 -1.94
CA TYR A 79 9.06 14.57 -0.95
C TYR A 79 10.55 14.36 -0.64
N TRP A 80 10.99 13.09 -0.60
CA TRP A 80 12.38 12.75 -0.33
C TRP A 80 13.24 12.84 -1.59
N VAL A 81 12.67 12.57 -2.77
CA VAL A 81 13.33 12.72 -4.08
C VAL A 81 13.80 14.16 -4.24
N ASP A 82 12.92 15.13 -4.01
CA ASP A 82 13.23 16.56 -4.12
C ASP A 82 14.27 17.00 -3.08
N LEU A 83 14.19 16.44 -1.87
CA LEU A 83 15.10 16.80 -0.77
C LEU A 83 16.52 16.26 -0.94
N TYR A 84 16.67 15.08 -1.51
CA TYR A 84 17.95 14.36 -1.61
C TYR A 84 18.47 14.17 -3.03
N ASP A 85 17.82 14.76 -4.04
CA ASP A 85 18.14 14.60 -5.47
C ASP A 85 18.28 13.11 -5.88
N ILE A 86 17.29 12.30 -5.48
CA ILE A 86 17.27 10.86 -5.71
C ILE A 86 16.86 10.55 -7.15
N GLN A 87 17.75 9.91 -7.91
CA GLN A 87 17.44 9.39 -9.24
C GLN A 87 17.51 7.87 -9.20
N VAL A 88 16.36 7.22 -9.33
CA VAL A 88 16.22 5.77 -9.21
C VAL A 88 15.15 5.25 -10.15
N GLN A 89 15.41 4.10 -10.77
CA GLN A 89 14.41 3.43 -11.60
C GLN A 89 13.32 2.81 -10.73
N LYS A 90 12.07 2.95 -11.17
CA LYS A 90 10.89 2.41 -10.50
C LYS A 90 10.06 1.60 -11.49
N SER A 91 9.65 0.39 -11.10
CA SER A 91 8.84 -0.48 -11.95
C SER A 91 7.83 -1.28 -11.14
N GLY A 92 6.65 -1.48 -11.70
CA GLY A 92 5.68 -2.45 -11.20
C GLY A 92 5.81 -3.78 -11.94
N ILE A 93 5.42 -4.86 -11.30
CA ILE A 93 5.36 -6.20 -11.86
C ILE A 93 4.02 -6.86 -11.40
N PRO A 94 3.33 -7.65 -12.24
CA PRO A 94 3.74 -8.13 -13.57
C PRO A 94 3.60 -7.10 -14.70
N LEU A 95 2.62 -6.20 -14.61
CA LEU A 95 2.30 -5.27 -15.69
C LEU A 95 2.32 -3.82 -15.22
N ASP A 96 2.67 -2.92 -16.14
CA ASP A 96 2.43 -1.51 -15.89
C ASP A 96 0.92 -1.21 -16.03
N LEU A 97 0.33 -0.67 -14.97
CA LEU A 97 -1.07 -0.28 -14.90
C LEU A 97 -1.48 0.66 -16.06
N PHE A 98 -0.60 1.61 -16.38
CA PHE A 98 -0.89 2.63 -17.39
C PHE A 98 -0.78 2.10 -18.81
N GLU A 99 -0.03 1.02 -19.03
CA GLU A 99 0.12 0.40 -20.35
C GLU A 99 -0.99 -0.61 -20.64
N SER A 100 -1.42 -1.38 -19.65
CA SER A 100 -2.37 -2.49 -19.85
C SER A 100 -3.81 -2.15 -19.52
N GLY A 101 -4.06 -1.12 -18.72
CA GLY A 101 -5.39 -0.77 -18.22
C GLY A 101 -5.93 -1.76 -17.17
N ILE A 102 -5.13 -2.69 -16.69
CA ILE A 102 -5.48 -3.64 -15.63
C ILE A 102 -5.06 -3.03 -14.28
N LEU A 103 -6.06 -2.82 -13.40
CA LEU A 103 -5.82 -2.14 -12.10
C LEU A 103 -5.00 -2.98 -11.13
N GLU A 104 -5.24 -4.29 -11.08
CA GLU A 104 -4.60 -5.20 -10.13
C GLU A 104 -4.28 -6.53 -10.80
N PRO A 105 -3.24 -6.58 -11.64
CA PRO A 105 -2.80 -7.83 -12.24
C PRO A 105 -2.23 -8.76 -11.16
N LYS A 106 -2.51 -10.07 -11.30
CA LYS A 106 -1.90 -11.10 -10.45
C LYS A 106 -0.60 -11.58 -11.09
N MET A 107 0.42 -11.72 -10.27
CA MET A 107 1.66 -12.36 -10.67
C MET A 107 1.43 -13.83 -11.01
N THR A 108 1.95 -14.27 -12.13
CA THR A 108 1.90 -15.67 -12.60
C THR A 108 3.29 -16.16 -13.00
N GLU A 109 3.44 -17.47 -13.22
CA GLU A 109 4.71 -18.04 -13.69
C GLU A 109 5.13 -17.46 -15.06
N GLU A 110 4.17 -17.04 -15.89
CA GLU A 110 4.43 -16.45 -17.20
C GLU A 110 5.11 -15.07 -17.10
N ASP A 111 4.99 -14.40 -15.95
CA ASP A 111 5.57 -13.08 -15.70
C ASP A 111 7.02 -13.17 -15.18
N ILE A 112 7.46 -14.35 -14.73
CA ILE A 112 8.82 -14.54 -14.17
C ILE A 112 9.93 -14.12 -15.14
N PRO A 113 9.89 -14.45 -16.46
CA PRO A 113 10.91 -13.98 -17.38
C PRO A 113 10.98 -12.45 -17.48
N GLY A 114 9.84 -11.77 -17.41
CA GLY A 114 9.75 -10.31 -17.38
C GLY A 114 10.40 -9.73 -16.13
N LEU A 115 10.12 -10.32 -14.95
CA LEU A 115 10.76 -9.95 -13.69
C LEU A 115 12.28 -10.12 -13.78
N ILE A 116 12.79 -11.27 -14.22
CA ILE A 116 14.22 -11.53 -14.37
C ILE A 116 14.86 -10.49 -15.32
N SER A 117 14.15 -10.14 -16.40
CA SER A 117 14.65 -9.11 -17.34
C SER A 117 14.79 -7.74 -16.68
N LEU A 118 13.88 -7.37 -15.77
CA LEU A 118 13.96 -6.12 -15.02
C LEU A 118 15.13 -6.08 -14.04
N LEU A 119 15.56 -7.23 -13.52
CA LEU A 119 16.69 -7.31 -12.59
C LEU A 119 18.04 -7.11 -13.29
N HIS A 120 18.10 -7.35 -14.60
CA HIS A 120 19.36 -7.21 -15.34
C HIS A 120 19.87 -5.77 -15.34
N GLY A 121 21.11 -5.60 -14.90
CA GLY A 121 21.77 -4.30 -14.84
C GLY A 121 21.61 -3.57 -13.51
N HIS A 122 20.95 -4.20 -12.53
CA HIS A 122 20.82 -3.67 -11.17
C HIS A 122 21.51 -4.58 -10.16
N ASP A 123 22.48 -4.03 -9.44
CA ASP A 123 23.17 -4.75 -8.36
C ASP A 123 22.34 -4.79 -7.08
N ARG A 124 21.37 -3.87 -6.94
CA ARG A 124 20.49 -3.76 -5.79
C ARG A 124 19.05 -3.51 -6.21
N VAL A 125 18.13 -4.20 -5.54
CA VAL A 125 16.68 -4.12 -5.81
C VAL A 125 15.94 -3.97 -4.51
N TRP A 126 15.15 -2.91 -4.41
CA TRP A 126 14.19 -2.71 -3.34
C TRP A 126 12.84 -3.28 -3.77
N LEU A 127 12.30 -4.21 -3.02
CA LEU A 127 10.92 -4.67 -3.18
C LEU A 127 10.04 -3.97 -2.15
N VAL A 128 9.09 -3.18 -2.62
CA VAL A 128 7.98 -2.62 -1.84
C VAL A 128 6.78 -3.51 -2.06
N TYR A 129 6.37 -4.23 -1.02
CA TYR A 129 5.46 -5.36 -1.10
C TYR A 129 4.25 -5.15 -0.19
N SER A 130 3.06 -5.09 -0.78
CA SER A 130 1.80 -4.87 -0.09
C SER A 130 0.67 -5.54 -0.86
N HIS A 131 -0.45 -5.88 -0.19
CA HIS A 131 -1.58 -6.58 -0.82
C HIS A 131 -1.19 -7.85 -1.59
N ASN A 132 -0.14 -8.51 -1.15
CA ASN A 132 0.42 -9.68 -1.82
C ASN A 132 -0.50 -10.90 -1.78
N ASP A 133 -1.41 -10.99 -0.81
CA ASP A 133 -2.47 -11.99 -0.75
C ASP A 133 -3.37 -11.96 -1.99
N TYR A 134 -3.45 -10.81 -2.66
CA TYR A 134 -4.20 -10.64 -3.90
C TYR A 134 -3.32 -10.60 -5.15
N THR A 135 -2.23 -9.82 -5.14
CA THR A 135 -1.42 -9.56 -6.34
C THR A 135 -0.34 -10.61 -6.58
N ASP A 136 0.16 -11.26 -5.54
CA ASP A 136 1.20 -12.31 -5.60
C ASP A 136 0.97 -13.39 -4.52
N PRO A 137 -0.19 -14.10 -4.56
CA PRO A 137 -0.59 -15.03 -3.51
C PRO A 137 0.38 -16.21 -3.34
N ASP A 138 1.09 -16.57 -4.38
CA ASP A 138 2.07 -17.66 -4.37
C ASP A 138 3.49 -17.18 -4.01
N GLY A 139 3.69 -15.87 -3.82
CA GLY A 139 4.98 -15.27 -3.46
C GLY A 139 6.06 -15.42 -4.54
N LEU A 140 5.66 -15.42 -5.81
CA LEU A 140 6.58 -15.63 -6.94
C LEU A 140 7.64 -14.53 -7.04
N ILE A 141 7.28 -13.28 -6.69
CA ILE A 141 8.21 -12.16 -6.75
C ILE A 141 9.37 -12.36 -5.76
N PRO A 142 9.13 -12.48 -4.44
CA PRO A 142 10.24 -12.67 -3.49
C PRO A 142 10.99 -13.99 -3.69
N GLN A 143 10.34 -15.06 -4.18
CA GLN A 143 11.01 -16.32 -4.52
C GLN A 143 11.97 -16.13 -5.70
N THR A 144 11.54 -15.44 -6.75
CA THR A 144 12.39 -15.15 -7.92
C THR A 144 13.56 -14.26 -7.53
N LEU A 145 13.32 -13.22 -6.74
CA LEU A 145 14.38 -12.35 -6.23
C LEU A 145 15.40 -13.15 -5.39
N ALA A 146 14.94 -14.00 -4.49
CA ALA A 146 15.82 -14.82 -3.64
C ALA A 146 16.62 -15.87 -4.44
N ALA A 147 16.12 -16.31 -5.60
CA ALA A 147 16.84 -17.21 -6.48
C ALA A 147 17.96 -16.52 -7.28
N GLN A 148 17.84 -15.22 -7.54
CA GLN A 148 18.78 -14.43 -8.35
C GLN A 148 19.72 -13.57 -7.50
N MET A 149 19.28 -13.16 -6.32
CA MET A 149 19.95 -12.16 -5.47
C MET A 149 19.91 -12.59 -4.00
N LYS A 150 20.72 -11.97 -3.17
CA LYS A 150 20.73 -12.20 -1.72
C LYS A 150 19.85 -11.17 -1.01
N LEU A 151 18.96 -11.62 -0.13
CA LEU A 151 18.24 -10.71 0.76
C LEU A 151 19.23 -10.07 1.75
N LEU A 152 19.37 -8.75 1.67
CA LEU A 152 20.27 -7.96 2.52
C LEU A 152 19.55 -7.36 3.72
N ARG A 153 18.32 -6.89 3.53
CA ARG A 153 17.49 -6.29 4.59
C ARG A 153 16.02 -6.59 4.36
N SER A 154 15.27 -6.72 5.44
CA SER A 154 13.80 -6.77 5.42
C SER A 154 13.27 -5.93 6.58
N ARG A 155 12.21 -5.17 6.32
CA ARG A 155 11.53 -4.37 7.33
C ARG A 155 10.03 -4.36 7.08
N ASP A 156 9.27 -4.65 8.14
CA ASP A 156 7.82 -4.63 8.12
C ASP A 156 7.30 -3.28 8.65
N PHE A 157 6.30 -2.76 7.97
CA PHE A 157 5.48 -1.63 8.36
C PHE A 157 4.02 -2.07 8.36
N TYR A 158 3.13 -1.27 8.89
CA TYR A 158 1.73 -1.64 8.86
C TYR A 158 1.19 -1.70 7.42
N GLY A 159 0.85 -2.90 6.95
CA GLY A 159 0.34 -3.16 5.59
C GLY A 159 1.38 -3.13 4.47
N VAL A 160 2.65 -2.85 4.77
CA VAL A 160 3.71 -2.75 3.75
C VAL A 160 4.98 -3.41 4.25
N GLN A 161 5.57 -4.28 3.44
CA GLN A 161 6.91 -4.83 3.68
C GLN A 161 7.91 -4.24 2.69
N VAL A 162 9.09 -3.90 3.17
CA VAL A 162 10.20 -3.43 2.34
C VAL A 162 11.37 -4.40 2.47
N GLN A 163 11.83 -4.90 1.35
CA GLN A 163 12.96 -5.82 1.27
C GLN A 163 14.03 -5.23 0.34
N LEU A 164 15.29 -5.36 0.72
CA LEU A 164 16.43 -5.03 -0.13
C LEU A 164 17.16 -6.29 -0.50
N TYR A 165 17.29 -6.50 -1.78
CA TYR A 165 18.10 -7.58 -2.36
C TYR A 165 19.37 -6.97 -3.01
N GLY A 166 20.44 -7.74 -3.05
CA GLY A 166 21.68 -7.36 -3.71
C GLY A 166 22.34 -8.55 -4.36
N THR A 167 23.23 -8.29 -5.32
CA THR A 167 24.07 -9.33 -5.95
C THR A 167 24.90 -10.06 -4.90
N PRO A 168 25.13 -11.38 -5.05
CA PRO A 168 25.91 -12.18 -4.11
C PRO A 168 27.33 -11.68 -3.89
#